data_19fb8670e5ee9986fdeeb0b4fe1eb6c1
#
_entry.id   19fb8670e5ee9986fdeeb0b4fe1eb6c1
#
_cell.length_a   1.000
_cell.length_b   1.000
_cell.length_c   1.000
_cell.angle_alpha   90.00
_cell.angle_beta   90.00
_cell.angle_gamma   90.00
#
_symmetry.space_group_name_H-M   'P 1'
#
loop_
_entity.id
_entity.type
_entity.pdbx_description
1 polymer ?
#
loop_
_entity_poly.entity_id
_entity_poly.type
_entity_poly.pdbx_seq_one_letter_code
_entity_poly.pdbx_strand_id
1 'polypeptide(L)'
;MNKNVVIKSLAALTILTSVTGIGTTLVEEVQQTAKAENNVTKIKDTNIFPYTDVVAFNSATGFVVGKNTILTNKHVSKNYKVGDRITAHPNSDKSNGGIYSIKKIINYPGKEDVSVIQVEERAIELGPKGFNFNDNVTPFKYAAGAKAGDRIKVIGYPHPYKNKYVLHESTGPVMSVEGSSIVYSAHTESGNSGSPVLNSNNELVGIHFASDVKNDDNRNAYGVYFTPEIKKFIAENIDK
;
A
#
# COMPACT_ATOMS: atom_id res chain seq x y z
N MET A 1 8.77 42.78 -1.96
CA MET A 1 10.09 42.11 -1.98
C MET A 1 9.90 40.63 -2.10
N ASN A 2 10.02 40.10 -3.33
CA ASN A 2 9.88 38.69 -3.64
C ASN A 2 11.20 37.98 -3.35
N LYS A 3 11.16 36.92 -2.53
CA LYS A 3 12.30 36.01 -2.41
C LYS A 3 11.93 34.69 -3.10
N ASN A 4 12.47 34.52 -4.30
CA ASN A 4 12.44 33.27 -5.05
C ASN A 4 13.38 32.29 -4.36
N VAL A 5 12.86 31.17 -3.90
CA VAL A 5 13.65 30.01 -3.47
C VAL A 5 13.92 29.16 -4.71
N VAL A 6 15.16 29.19 -5.17
CA VAL A 6 15.66 28.34 -6.25
C VAL A 6 16.08 27.00 -5.66
N ILE A 7 15.36 25.94 -5.98
CA ILE A 7 15.76 24.57 -5.67
C ILE A 7 16.81 24.15 -6.69
N LYS A 8 18.04 24.00 -6.26
CA LYS A 8 19.13 23.44 -7.07
C LYS A 8 19.10 21.93 -6.98
N SER A 9 18.66 21.28 -8.05
CA SER A 9 18.88 19.86 -8.25
C SER A 9 20.36 19.61 -8.60
N LEU A 10 21.08 18.95 -7.71
CA LEU A 10 22.47 18.56 -7.94
C LEU A 10 22.47 17.19 -8.65
N ALA A 11 22.61 17.18 -9.96
CA ALA A 11 22.93 15.96 -10.70
C ALA A 11 24.43 15.72 -10.58
N ALA A 12 24.84 14.71 -9.84
CA ALA A 12 26.23 14.29 -9.78
C ALA A 12 26.58 13.46 -11.02
N LEU A 13 27.28 14.10 -11.94
CA LEU A 13 27.90 13.44 -13.09
C LEU A 13 29.26 12.86 -12.68
N THR A 14 29.37 11.55 -12.58
CA THR A 14 30.65 10.88 -12.30
C THR A 14 31.43 10.72 -13.61
N ILE A 15 32.53 11.43 -13.74
CA ILE A 15 33.49 11.26 -14.84
C ILE A 15 34.46 10.14 -14.43
N LEU A 16 34.48 9.06 -15.19
CA LEU A 16 35.48 7.99 -15.08
C LEU A 16 36.76 8.47 -15.80
N THR A 17 37.82 8.75 -15.06
CA THR A 17 39.17 8.88 -15.62
C THR A 17 39.94 7.58 -15.41
N SER A 18 40.27 6.92 -16.52
CA SER A 18 41.16 5.76 -16.51
C SER A 18 42.59 6.19 -16.28
N VAL A 19 43.21 5.72 -15.19
CA VAL A 19 44.65 5.78 -15.00
C VAL A 19 45.20 4.36 -15.01
N THR A 20 46.06 4.10 -15.98
CA THR A 20 46.88 2.87 -16.06
C THR A 20 48.08 2.99 -15.15
N GLY A 21 48.14 2.14 -14.14
CA GLY A 21 49.33 2.03 -13.28
C GLY A 21 49.23 0.75 -12.44
N ILE A 22 50.26 -0.07 -12.55
CA ILE A 22 50.42 -1.38 -11.90
C ILE A 22 50.57 -1.18 -10.40
N GLY A 23 49.65 -1.71 -9.64
CA GLY A 23 49.69 -1.75 -8.16
C GLY A 23 48.45 -2.42 -7.63
N THR A 24 48.63 -3.52 -6.90
CA THR A 24 47.57 -4.23 -6.20
C THR A 24 46.91 -3.30 -5.16
N THR A 25 45.82 -2.68 -5.50
CA THR A 25 44.94 -2.00 -4.55
C THR A 25 43.63 -2.74 -4.50
N LEU A 26 43.26 -3.15 -3.30
CA LEU A 26 41.92 -3.58 -2.92
C LEU A 26 40.91 -2.56 -3.47
N VAL A 27 40.12 -2.97 -4.43
CA VAL A 27 38.93 -2.21 -4.86
C VAL A 27 37.93 -2.39 -3.73
N GLU A 28 37.90 -1.46 -2.79
CA GLU A 28 36.71 -1.27 -1.96
C GLU A 28 35.58 -0.87 -2.92
N GLU A 29 34.69 -1.80 -3.19
CA GLU A 29 33.39 -1.50 -3.78
C GLU A 29 32.69 -0.52 -2.86
N VAL A 30 32.79 0.76 -3.16
CA VAL A 30 31.91 1.76 -2.61
C VAL A 30 30.52 1.48 -3.16
N GLN A 31 29.77 0.63 -2.50
CA GLN A 31 28.33 0.56 -2.66
C GLN A 31 27.78 1.93 -2.24
N GLN A 32 27.69 2.85 -3.16
CA GLN A 32 26.83 4.00 -3.05
C GLN A 32 25.39 3.49 -3.07
N THR A 33 24.90 3.10 -1.89
CA THR A 33 23.46 2.95 -1.69
C THR A 33 22.85 4.33 -1.94
N ALA A 34 22.27 4.49 -3.13
CA ALA A 34 21.45 5.65 -3.41
C ALA A 34 20.35 5.67 -2.35
N LYS A 35 20.43 6.65 -1.43
CA LYS A 35 19.41 6.89 -0.41
C LYS A 35 18.12 7.18 -1.19
N ALA A 36 17.22 6.20 -1.26
CA ALA A 36 15.93 6.39 -1.91
C ALA A 36 15.15 7.37 -1.03
N GLU A 37 14.89 8.56 -1.55
CA GLU A 37 13.99 9.49 -0.88
C GLU A 37 12.64 8.82 -0.66
N ASN A 38 12.25 8.64 0.60
CA ASN A 38 10.94 8.16 0.99
C ASN A 38 9.93 9.28 0.73
N ASN A 39 9.32 9.26 -0.44
CA ASN A 39 8.33 10.25 -0.83
C ASN A 39 6.96 9.85 -0.28
N VAL A 40 6.40 10.68 0.60
CA VAL A 40 5.02 10.58 1.07
C VAL A 40 4.19 11.67 0.41
N THR A 41 3.14 11.29 -0.28
CA THR A 41 2.25 12.20 -1.00
C THR A 41 0.83 12.08 -0.48
N LYS A 42 0.24 13.20 -0.07
CA LYS A 42 -1.19 13.27 0.23
C LYS A 42 -1.99 13.25 -1.07
N ILE A 43 -2.93 12.32 -1.18
CA ILE A 43 -3.79 12.18 -2.35
C ILE A 43 -4.95 13.17 -2.25
N LYS A 44 -5.09 14.03 -3.26
CA LYS A 44 -6.15 15.04 -3.34
C LYS A 44 -7.41 14.52 -4.01
N ASP A 45 -7.25 13.71 -5.06
CA ASP A 45 -8.36 13.09 -5.77
C ASP A 45 -8.35 11.58 -5.54
N THR A 46 -9.31 11.10 -4.77
CA THR A 46 -9.50 9.67 -4.47
C THR A 46 -10.49 9.00 -5.42
N ASN A 47 -10.97 9.71 -6.46
CA ASN A 47 -11.96 9.19 -7.40
C ASN A 47 -11.37 8.54 -8.66
N ILE A 48 -10.06 8.42 -8.71
CA ILE A 48 -9.34 7.81 -9.83
C ILE A 48 -8.59 6.56 -9.37
N PHE A 49 -8.48 5.57 -10.26
CA PHE A 49 -7.65 4.39 -10.02
C PHE A 49 -6.17 4.78 -9.86
N PRO A 50 -5.43 4.25 -8.89
CA PRO A 50 -5.77 3.13 -7.98
C PRO A 50 -6.46 3.56 -6.67
N TYR A 51 -6.69 4.82 -6.45
CA TYR A 51 -7.15 5.35 -5.15
C TYR A 51 -8.61 5.02 -4.84
N THR A 52 -9.46 4.88 -5.87
CA THR A 52 -10.85 4.45 -5.71
C THR A 52 -11.01 3.08 -5.07
N ASP A 53 -9.98 2.23 -5.20
CA ASP A 53 -10.04 0.85 -4.72
C ASP A 53 -9.51 0.68 -3.30
N VAL A 54 -9.11 1.79 -2.64
CA VAL A 54 -8.63 1.76 -1.26
C VAL A 54 -9.75 2.18 -0.30
N VAL A 55 -10.02 1.35 0.70
CA VAL A 55 -11.10 1.54 1.68
C VAL A 55 -10.54 1.77 3.07
N ALA A 56 -11.27 2.48 3.92
CA ALA A 56 -10.87 2.75 5.29
C ALA A 56 -11.62 1.87 6.29
N PHE A 57 -10.87 1.30 7.21
CA PHE A 57 -11.32 0.78 8.50
C PHE A 57 -11.03 1.84 9.58
N ASN A 58 -11.60 1.69 10.78
CA ASN A 58 -11.46 2.73 11.83
C ASN A 58 -10.01 3.17 12.10
N SER A 59 -9.05 2.25 12.05
CA SER A 59 -7.64 2.54 12.31
C SER A 59 -6.72 1.76 11.37
N ALA A 60 -7.20 1.44 10.18
CA ALA A 60 -6.51 0.61 9.22
C ALA A 60 -7.03 0.85 7.80
N THR A 61 -6.45 0.16 6.86
CA THR A 61 -6.73 0.22 5.44
C THR A 61 -7.16 -1.16 4.92
N GLY A 62 -7.87 -1.18 3.81
CA GLY A 62 -8.13 -2.34 2.98
C GLY A 62 -8.21 -1.90 1.52
N PHE A 63 -8.35 -2.84 0.61
CA PHE A 63 -8.48 -2.54 -0.81
C PHE A 63 -9.30 -3.59 -1.54
N VAL A 64 -9.94 -3.16 -2.62
CA VAL A 64 -10.85 -3.99 -3.40
C VAL A 64 -10.08 -4.96 -4.27
N VAL A 65 -10.46 -6.24 -4.26
CA VAL A 65 -9.84 -7.30 -5.08
C VAL A 65 -10.84 -8.01 -5.99
N GLY A 66 -12.12 -7.69 -5.89
CA GLY A 66 -13.18 -8.28 -6.70
C GLY A 66 -14.55 -7.80 -6.28
N LYS A 67 -15.60 -8.37 -6.89
CA LYS A 67 -16.98 -8.02 -6.59
C LYS A 67 -17.22 -8.10 -5.07
N ASN A 68 -17.70 -7.02 -4.48
CA ASN A 68 -18.02 -6.89 -3.05
C ASN A 68 -16.91 -7.39 -2.10
N THR A 69 -15.64 -7.42 -2.55
CA THR A 69 -14.58 -8.13 -1.84
C THR A 69 -13.37 -7.25 -1.60
N ILE A 70 -12.97 -7.18 -0.34
CA ILE A 70 -11.87 -6.36 0.17
C ILE A 70 -10.82 -7.29 0.78
N LEU A 71 -9.53 -6.96 0.60
CA LEU A 71 -8.44 -7.49 1.39
C LEU A 71 -8.05 -6.53 2.50
N THR A 72 -7.71 -7.10 3.65
CA THR A 72 -7.03 -6.44 4.76
C THR A 72 -6.20 -7.46 5.54
N ASN A 73 -5.61 -7.08 6.66
CA ASN A 73 -4.88 -8.01 7.53
C ASN A 73 -5.81 -8.77 8.49
N LYS A 74 -5.39 -9.94 8.96
CA LYS A 74 -6.09 -10.67 10.04
C LYS A 74 -6.12 -9.87 11.34
N HIS A 75 -5.01 -9.19 11.68
CA HIS A 75 -4.95 -8.36 12.89
C HIS A 75 -5.89 -7.15 12.83
N VAL A 76 -6.29 -6.72 11.62
CA VAL A 76 -7.33 -5.71 11.41
C VAL A 76 -8.70 -6.35 11.52
N SER A 77 -8.97 -7.39 10.73
CA SER A 77 -10.29 -8.03 10.63
C SER A 77 -10.79 -8.64 11.94
N LYS A 78 -9.88 -9.08 12.84
CA LYS A 78 -10.26 -9.60 14.17
C LYS A 78 -11.03 -8.62 15.05
N ASN A 79 -10.96 -7.33 14.75
CA ASN A 79 -11.68 -6.27 15.48
C ASN A 79 -13.09 -6.01 14.93
N TYR A 80 -13.50 -6.78 13.93
CA TYR A 80 -14.78 -6.64 13.24
C TYR A 80 -15.56 -7.96 13.26
N LYS A 81 -16.87 -7.83 13.09
CA LYS A 81 -17.82 -8.94 12.93
C LYS A 81 -18.78 -8.66 11.78
N VAL A 82 -19.50 -9.68 11.36
CA VAL A 82 -20.60 -9.53 10.40
C VAL A 82 -21.60 -8.50 10.91
N GLY A 83 -22.01 -7.59 10.05
CA GLY A 83 -22.87 -6.46 10.35
C GLY A 83 -22.14 -5.16 10.72
N ASP A 84 -20.85 -5.22 11.05
CA ASP A 84 -20.06 -4.01 11.29
C ASP A 84 -19.87 -3.21 10.00
N ARG A 85 -19.50 -1.94 10.16
CA ARG A 85 -19.45 -0.97 9.07
C ARG A 85 -18.02 -0.69 8.62
N ILE A 86 -17.85 -0.55 7.31
CA ILE A 86 -16.63 -0.01 6.70
C ILE A 86 -16.97 1.20 5.85
N THR A 87 -15.99 2.10 5.69
CA THR A 87 -16.13 3.29 4.86
C THR A 87 -15.39 3.10 3.54
N ALA A 88 -16.13 3.08 2.45
CA ALA A 88 -15.54 3.00 1.13
C ALA A 88 -15.11 4.39 0.64
N HIS A 89 -13.89 4.45 0.11
CA HIS A 89 -13.35 5.62 -0.59
C HIS A 89 -13.49 6.96 0.16
N PRO A 90 -13.16 7.04 1.47
CA PRO A 90 -13.26 8.31 2.16
C PRO A 90 -12.28 9.33 1.58
N ASN A 91 -12.73 10.58 1.49
CA ASN A 91 -11.88 11.70 1.12
C ASN A 91 -12.00 12.77 2.21
N SER A 92 -10.99 12.87 3.06
CA SER A 92 -10.98 13.76 4.25
C SER A 92 -12.12 13.42 5.22
N ASP A 93 -13.14 14.26 5.28
CA ASP A 93 -14.31 14.16 6.17
C ASP A 93 -15.57 13.63 5.48
N LYS A 94 -15.44 13.21 4.21
CA LYS A 94 -16.56 12.70 3.42
C LYS A 94 -16.26 11.30 2.91
N SER A 95 -17.25 10.42 2.96
CA SER A 95 -17.23 9.18 2.18
C SER A 95 -17.68 9.47 0.76
N ASN A 96 -16.88 9.11 -0.22
CA ASN A 96 -17.25 9.24 -1.63
C ASN A 96 -18.12 8.06 -2.09
N GLY A 97 -17.87 6.86 -1.53
CA GLY A 97 -18.52 5.61 -1.93
C GLY A 97 -19.55 5.07 -0.94
N GLY A 98 -19.77 5.72 0.20
CA GLY A 98 -20.73 5.28 1.19
C GLY A 98 -20.17 4.39 2.29
N ILE A 99 -21.06 3.91 3.16
CA ILE A 99 -20.76 3.00 4.26
C ILE A 99 -21.45 1.66 3.99
N TYR A 100 -20.70 0.58 4.12
CA TYR A 100 -21.14 -0.77 3.79
C TYR A 100 -21.06 -1.69 5.00
N SER A 101 -21.97 -2.66 5.07
CA SER A 101 -21.99 -3.70 6.10
C SER A 101 -21.11 -4.86 5.70
N ILE A 102 -20.36 -5.38 6.68
CA ILE A 102 -19.58 -6.61 6.49
C ILE A 102 -20.55 -7.80 6.42
N LYS A 103 -20.49 -8.54 5.32
CA LYS A 103 -21.26 -9.77 5.03
C LYS A 103 -20.53 -11.02 5.52
N LYS A 104 -19.20 -11.07 5.34
CA LYS A 104 -18.39 -12.23 5.70
C LYS A 104 -16.95 -11.84 5.94
N ILE A 105 -16.29 -12.55 6.85
CA ILE A 105 -14.84 -12.43 7.14
C ILE A 105 -14.20 -13.80 6.97
N ILE A 106 -13.15 -13.91 6.15
CA ILE A 106 -12.48 -15.17 5.83
C ILE A 106 -10.98 -14.97 5.97
N ASN A 107 -10.40 -15.59 6.98
CA ASN A 107 -8.96 -15.52 7.21
C ASN A 107 -8.21 -16.54 6.35
N TYR A 108 -7.07 -16.14 5.78
CA TYR A 108 -6.15 -17.08 5.15
C TYR A 108 -5.71 -18.14 6.15
N PRO A 109 -5.77 -19.45 5.81
CA PRO A 109 -5.50 -20.53 6.78
C PRO A 109 -4.03 -20.66 7.18
N GLY A 110 -3.11 -20.11 6.38
CA GLY A 110 -1.67 -20.08 6.68
C GLY A 110 -1.31 -19.05 7.75
N LYS A 111 -0.02 -18.90 8.02
CA LYS A 111 0.51 -17.96 9.01
C LYS A 111 0.43 -16.50 8.58
N GLU A 112 0.33 -16.25 7.28
CA GLU A 112 0.34 -14.93 6.67
C GLU A 112 -0.85 -14.10 7.13
N ASP A 113 -0.61 -12.82 7.36
CA ASP A 113 -1.57 -11.87 7.91
C ASP A 113 -2.48 -11.30 6.82
N VAL A 114 -3.32 -12.16 6.23
CA VAL A 114 -4.24 -11.85 5.13
C VAL A 114 -5.65 -12.26 5.50
N SER A 115 -6.62 -11.39 5.28
CA SER A 115 -8.04 -11.62 5.48
C SER A 115 -8.85 -11.07 4.32
N VAL A 116 -9.81 -11.84 3.84
CA VAL A 116 -10.83 -11.43 2.88
C VAL A 116 -12.06 -10.97 3.65
N ILE A 117 -12.60 -9.83 3.28
CA ILE A 117 -13.86 -9.31 3.80
C ILE A 117 -14.81 -9.13 2.63
N GLN A 118 -15.96 -9.81 2.67
CA GLN A 118 -17.07 -9.57 1.76
C GLN A 118 -18.03 -8.57 2.42
N VAL A 119 -18.54 -7.63 1.62
CA VAL A 119 -19.50 -6.61 2.07
C VAL A 119 -20.83 -6.76 1.34
N GLU A 120 -21.88 -6.20 1.95
CA GLU A 120 -23.15 -6.05 1.25
C GLU A 120 -22.99 -5.08 0.07
N GLU A 121 -23.62 -5.39 -1.06
CA GLU A 121 -23.50 -4.60 -2.28
C GLU A 121 -24.03 -3.18 -2.12
N ARG A 122 -25.14 -3.03 -1.37
CA ARG A 122 -25.76 -1.73 -1.15
C ARG A 122 -25.21 -1.02 0.06
N ALA A 123 -24.93 0.27 -0.10
CA ALA A 123 -24.54 1.12 1.03
C ALA A 123 -25.67 1.23 2.06
N ILE A 124 -25.30 1.19 3.35
CA ILE A 124 -26.20 1.51 4.47
C ILE A 124 -26.41 3.03 4.52
N GLU A 125 -25.35 3.80 4.27
CA GLU A 125 -25.38 5.25 4.17
C GLU A 125 -24.69 5.64 2.87
N LEU A 126 -25.38 6.48 2.07
CA LEU A 126 -24.90 6.92 0.77
C LEU A 126 -23.88 8.03 0.95
N GLY A 127 -22.71 7.85 0.34
CA GLY A 127 -21.81 8.96 0.05
C GLY A 127 -22.28 9.73 -1.19
N PRO A 128 -21.60 10.83 -1.56
CA PRO A 128 -21.97 11.64 -2.73
C PRO A 128 -22.03 10.89 -4.06
N LYS A 129 -21.33 9.76 -4.16
CA LYS A 129 -21.24 8.92 -5.37
C LYS A 129 -21.62 7.46 -5.14
N GLY A 130 -21.98 7.08 -3.91
CA GLY A 130 -22.10 5.69 -3.55
C GLY A 130 -23.52 5.17 -3.61
N PHE A 131 -23.73 4.15 -4.40
CA PHE A 131 -24.97 3.36 -4.45
C PHE A 131 -24.66 1.89 -4.23
N ASN A 132 -23.85 1.30 -5.09
CA ASN A 132 -23.38 -0.06 -4.96
C ASN A 132 -21.86 -0.07 -4.82
N PHE A 133 -21.34 -1.00 -4.05
CA PHE A 133 -19.90 -1.10 -3.77
C PHE A 133 -19.05 -1.17 -5.04
N ASN A 134 -19.58 -1.82 -6.06
CA ASN A 134 -18.85 -2.10 -7.30
C ASN A 134 -18.91 -0.99 -8.35
N ASP A 135 -19.73 0.06 -8.15
CA ASP A 135 -20.03 1.05 -9.21
C ASP A 135 -18.80 1.86 -9.65
N ASN A 136 -17.81 2.03 -8.76
CA ASN A 136 -16.64 2.89 -9.00
C ASN A 136 -15.29 2.22 -8.71
N VAL A 137 -15.24 0.89 -8.75
CA VAL A 137 -14.01 0.14 -8.46
C VAL A 137 -13.52 -0.62 -9.69
N THR A 138 -12.19 -0.71 -9.80
CA THR A 138 -11.51 -1.49 -10.83
C THR A 138 -10.51 -2.41 -10.15
N PRO A 139 -10.86 -3.68 -9.88
CA PRO A 139 -9.99 -4.56 -9.11
C PRO A 139 -8.56 -4.63 -9.64
N PHE A 140 -7.61 -4.57 -8.73
CA PHE A 140 -6.19 -4.61 -9.06
C PHE A 140 -5.82 -5.88 -9.81
N LYS A 141 -4.95 -5.75 -10.82
CA LYS A 141 -4.23 -6.88 -11.43
C LYS A 141 -3.06 -7.27 -10.53
N TYR A 142 -2.68 -8.53 -10.57
CA TYR A 142 -1.48 -9.01 -9.87
C TYR A 142 -0.23 -8.76 -10.69
N ALA A 143 0.82 -8.27 -10.04
CA ALA A 143 2.15 -8.20 -10.61
C ALA A 143 2.68 -9.61 -10.94
N ALA A 144 3.50 -9.71 -11.98
CA ALA A 144 4.17 -10.96 -12.34
C ALA A 144 5.18 -11.40 -11.27
N GLY A 145 5.78 -10.44 -10.55
CA GLY A 145 6.72 -10.67 -9.46
C GLY A 145 7.26 -9.37 -8.89
N ALA A 146 8.15 -9.49 -7.91
CA ALA A 146 8.95 -8.40 -7.36
C ALA A 146 10.31 -8.92 -6.90
N LYS A 147 11.32 -8.06 -6.92
CA LYS A 147 12.69 -8.34 -6.49
C LYS A 147 13.33 -7.12 -5.83
N ALA A 148 14.43 -7.32 -5.14
CA ALA A 148 15.21 -6.23 -4.55
C ALA A 148 15.55 -5.16 -5.62
N GLY A 149 15.42 -3.89 -5.24
CA GLY A 149 15.61 -2.74 -6.10
C GLY A 149 14.36 -2.27 -6.87
N ASP A 150 13.33 -3.10 -7.02
CA ASP A 150 12.09 -2.68 -7.65
C ASP A 150 11.42 -1.57 -6.83
N ARG A 151 10.87 -0.55 -7.50
CA ARG A 151 10.14 0.51 -6.82
C ARG A 151 8.71 0.10 -6.58
N ILE A 152 8.27 0.26 -5.33
CA ILE A 152 6.89 0.00 -4.94
C ILE A 152 6.25 1.25 -4.32
N LYS A 153 4.94 1.23 -4.21
CA LYS A 153 4.15 2.18 -3.46
C LYS A 153 3.17 1.48 -2.53
N VAL A 154 2.92 2.11 -1.40
CA VAL A 154 1.92 1.73 -0.41
C VAL A 154 0.89 2.85 -0.36
N ILE A 155 -0.39 2.49 -0.52
CA ILE A 155 -1.49 3.46 -0.54
C ILE A 155 -2.43 3.16 0.61
N GLY A 156 -2.64 4.12 1.52
CA GLY A 156 -3.48 3.87 2.68
C GLY A 156 -3.85 5.09 3.48
N TYR A 157 -4.53 4.85 4.59
CA TYR A 157 -5.02 5.86 5.51
C TYR A 157 -4.19 5.85 6.81
N PRO A 158 -2.98 6.45 6.81
CA PRO A 158 -2.19 6.57 8.03
C PRO A 158 -2.96 7.46 9.01
N HIS A 159 -3.10 7.01 10.22
CA HIS A 159 -3.78 7.66 11.34
C HIS A 159 -4.95 8.58 11.00
N PRO A 160 -6.17 8.30 11.44
CA PRO A 160 -7.29 9.21 11.24
C PRO A 160 -7.03 10.50 12.05
N TYR A 161 -6.50 11.52 11.40
CA TYR A 161 -6.34 12.84 12.00
C TYR A 161 -7.70 13.44 12.36
N LYS A 162 -8.04 13.48 13.66
CA LYS A 162 -9.25 14.12 14.18
C LYS A 162 -10.53 13.69 13.44
N ASN A 163 -10.76 12.39 13.30
CA ASN A 163 -11.92 11.82 12.59
C ASN A 163 -11.95 12.09 11.07
N LYS A 164 -10.82 12.42 10.45
CA LYS A 164 -10.70 12.59 9.01
C LYS A 164 -9.80 11.53 8.41
N TYR A 165 -10.28 10.87 7.39
CA TYR A 165 -9.47 9.95 6.60
C TYR A 165 -8.76 10.72 5.49
N VAL A 166 -7.45 10.67 5.47
CA VAL A 166 -6.64 11.29 4.42
C VAL A 166 -5.78 10.23 3.77
N LEU A 167 -6.05 9.95 2.51
CA LEU A 167 -5.31 8.96 1.74
C LEU A 167 -3.90 9.47 1.43
N HIS A 168 -2.91 8.63 1.67
CA HIS A 168 -1.51 8.89 1.34
C HIS A 168 -0.94 7.77 0.46
N GLU A 169 -0.02 8.15 -0.40
CA GLU A 169 0.84 7.25 -1.14
C GLU A 169 2.27 7.43 -0.65
N SER A 170 2.92 6.33 -0.33
CA SER A 170 4.34 6.30 0.03
C SER A 170 5.09 5.41 -0.93
N THR A 171 6.28 5.82 -1.36
CA THR A 171 7.08 5.05 -2.31
C THR A 171 8.45 4.72 -1.75
N GLY A 172 9.00 3.58 -2.14
CA GLY A 172 10.34 3.17 -1.78
C GLY A 172 10.79 1.92 -2.53
N PRO A 173 12.07 1.54 -2.47
CA PRO A 173 12.55 0.31 -3.07
C PRO A 173 12.19 -0.91 -2.23
N VAL A 174 12.01 -2.03 -2.90
CA VAL A 174 12.01 -3.36 -2.31
C VAL A 174 13.43 -3.68 -1.85
N MET A 175 13.58 -4.13 -0.61
CA MET A 175 14.85 -4.54 -0.01
C MET A 175 15.07 -6.05 -0.17
N SER A 176 14.04 -6.85 0.07
CA SER A 176 14.07 -8.32 -0.16
C SER A 176 12.68 -8.89 -0.41
N VAL A 177 12.65 -10.04 -1.06
CA VAL A 177 11.46 -10.90 -1.20
C VAL A 177 11.90 -12.33 -0.89
N GLU A 178 11.30 -12.94 0.15
CA GLU A 178 11.62 -14.29 0.60
C GLU A 178 10.33 -15.05 0.94
N GLY A 179 10.00 -16.05 0.13
CA GLY A 179 8.73 -16.79 0.28
C GLY A 179 7.53 -15.87 0.21
N SER A 180 6.75 -15.79 1.28
CA SER A 180 5.60 -14.89 1.44
C SER A 180 5.93 -13.55 2.13
N SER A 181 7.21 -13.23 2.33
CA SER A 181 7.65 -11.98 2.95
C SER A 181 8.19 -11.01 1.90
N ILE A 182 7.83 -9.74 2.02
CA ILE A 182 8.44 -8.63 1.28
C ILE A 182 8.83 -7.53 2.26
N VAL A 183 10.07 -7.05 2.14
CA VAL A 183 10.61 -5.93 2.91
C VAL A 183 10.90 -4.77 1.97
N TYR A 184 10.56 -3.56 2.35
CA TYR A 184 10.76 -2.36 1.54
C TYR A 184 10.95 -1.13 2.42
N SER A 185 11.43 -0.04 1.85
CA SER A 185 11.73 1.18 2.59
C SER A 185 10.73 2.32 2.34
N ALA A 186 9.48 2.03 1.99
CA ALA A 186 8.43 3.05 1.92
C ALA A 186 8.02 3.49 3.34
N HIS A 187 7.80 4.79 3.52
CA HIS A 187 7.35 5.33 4.80
C HIS A 187 5.92 4.90 5.09
N THR A 188 5.70 4.21 6.20
CA THR A 188 4.37 3.75 6.63
C THR A 188 4.19 4.01 8.12
N GLU A 189 2.96 4.23 8.54
CA GLU A 189 2.58 4.55 9.90
C GLU A 189 1.39 3.70 10.34
N SER A 190 1.00 3.83 11.62
CA SER A 190 -0.25 3.27 12.13
C SER A 190 -1.41 3.71 11.24
N GLY A 191 -2.27 2.77 10.86
CA GLY A 191 -3.34 2.99 9.87
C GLY A 191 -3.01 2.45 8.47
N ASN A 192 -1.74 2.28 8.11
CA ASN A 192 -1.36 1.64 6.84
C ASN A 192 -1.55 0.10 6.84
N SER A 193 -1.77 -0.54 8.00
CA SER A 193 -2.10 -1.97 8.04
C SER A 193 -3.25 -2.29 7.08
N GLY A 194 -3.04 -3.26 6.18
CA GLY A 194 -3.98 -3.65 5.15
C GLY A 194 -3.91 -2.85 3.84
N SER A 195 -2.95 -1.93 3.71
CA SER A 195 -2.72 -1.18 2.46
C SER A 195 -2.22 -2.07 1.34
N PRO A 196 -2.64 -1.85 0.08
CA PRO A 196 -2.05 -2.49 -1.07
C PRO A 196 -0.58 -2.08 -1.23
N VAL A 197 0.28 -3.05 -1.55
CA VAL A 197 1.64 -2.84 -2.02
C VAL A 197 1.64 -3.04 -3.53
N LEU A 198 1.92 -1.98 -4.28
CA LEU A 198 1.81 -1.95 -5.73
C LEU A 198 3.18 -1.71 -6.38
N ASN A 199 3.38 -2.26 -7.56
CA ASN A 199 4.49 -1.88 -8.42
C ASN A 199 4.23 -0.53 -9.15
N SER A 200 5.16 -0.09 -9.97
CA SER A 200 5.05 1.17 -10.74
C SER A 200 3.87 1.18 -11.74
N ASN A 201 3.37 0.01 -12.13
CA ASN A 201 2.24 -0.14 -13.05
C ASN A 201 0.87 -0.22 -12.33
N ASN A 202 0.82 0.03 -11.03
CA ASN A 202 -0.36 -0.19 -10.18
C ASN A 202 -0.82 -1.65 -10.09
N GLU A 203 0.09 -2.61 -10.25
CA GLU A 203 -0.20 -4.02 -10.08
C GLU A 203 0.14 -4.48 -8.66
N LEU A 204 -0.68 -5.37 -8.11
CA LEU A 204 -0.58 -5.88 -6.75
C LEU A 204 0.61 -6.81 -6.58
N VAL A 205 1.52 -6.42 -5.71
CA VAL A 205 2.67 -7.20 -5.26
C VAL A 205 2.34 -7.93 -3.95
N GLY A 206 1.61 -7.26 -3.05
CA GLY A 206 1.31 -7.78 -1.72
C GLY A 206 0.42 -6.86 -0.89
N ILE A 207 0.41 -7.10 0.42
CA ILE A 207 -0.33 -6.31 1.41
C ILE A 207 0.59 -5.91 2.56
N HIS A 208 0.57 -4.64 2.94
CA HIS A 208 1.35 -4.10 4.07
C HIS A 208 0.77 -4.54 5.41
N PHE A 209 1.62 -4.89 6.40
CA PHE A 209 1.14 -5.24 7.74
C PHE A 209 1.90 -4.57 8.90
N ALA A 210 3.15 -4.16 8.73
CA ALA A 210 3.95 -3.57 9.81
C ALA A 210 5.09 -2.69 9.29
N SER A 211 5.66 -1.90 10.19
CA SER A 211 6.92 -1.16 9.97
C SER A 211 7.71 -1.08 11.26
N ASP A 212 9.02 -0.83 11.15
CA ASP A 212 9.87 -0.53 12.30
C ASP A 212 9.37 0.72 13.03
N VAL A 213 9.48 0.71 14.35
CA VAL A 213 9.07 1.83 15.21
C VAL A 213 10.03 3.02 15.13
N LYS A 214 11.18 2.85 14.49
CA LYS A 214 12.21 3.88 14.38
C LYS A 214 11.78 5.02 13.47
N ASN A 215 11.94 6.24 13.94
CA ASN A 215 11.64 7.48 13.19
C ASN A 215 12.82 7.93 12.33
N ASP A 216 13.61 7.02 11.79
CA ASP A 216 14.74 7.35 10.94
C ASP A 216 14.48 6.97 9.47
N ASP A 217 15.26 7.54 8.57
CA ASP A 217 15.21 7.30 7.13
C ASP A 217 15.57 5.86 6.73
N ASN A 218 15.97 5.02 7.69
CA ASN A 218 16.40 3.63 7.49
C ASN A 218 15.40 2.60 8.01
N ARG A 219 14.17 3.01 8.32
CA ARG A 219 13.16 2.07 8.79
C ARG A 219 12.68 1.16 7.66
N ASN A 220 12.47 -0.11 8.00
CA ASN A 220 11.87 -1.07 7.11
C ASN A 220 10.35 -1.10 7.30
N ALA A 221 9.67 -1.36 6.20
CA ALA A 221 8.27 -1.71 6.17
C ALA A 221 8.12 -3.15 5.65
N TYR A 222 7.11 -3.85 6.14
CA TYR A 222 6.92 -5.28 5.94
C TYR A 222 5.55 -5.55 5.33
N GLY A 223 5.52 -6.44 4.35
CA GLY A 223 4.30 -6.89 3.70
C GLY A 223 4.25 -8.40 3.53
N VAL A 224 3.04 -8.92 3.31
CA VAL A 224 2.86 -10.25 2.78
C VAL A 224 2.95 -10.19 1.27
N TYR A 225 3.95 -10.85 0.69
CA TYR A 225 4.09 -11.04 -0.75
C TYR A 225 3.06 -12.06 -1.25
N PHE A 226 2.39 -11.77 -2.37
CA PHE A 226 1.33 -12.65 -2.87
C PHE A 226 1.88 -13.81 -3.69
N THR A 227 2.09 -14.94 -3.01
CA THR A 227 2.42 -16.21 -3.63
C THR A 227 1.23 -16.76 -4.44
N PRO A 228 1.44 -17.77 -5.32
CA PRO A 228 0.35 -18.43 -6.03
C PRO A 228 -0.75 -18.97 -5.10
N GLU A 229 -0.39 -19.49 -3.93
CA GLU A 229 -1.34 -20.04 -2.94
C GLU A 229 -2.23 -18.94 -2.35
N ILE A 230 -1.64 -17.78 -2.02
CA ILE A 230 -2.38 -16.63 -1.50
C ILE A 230 -3.30 -16.06 -2.60
N LYS A 231 -2.80 -15.92 -3.83
CA LYS A 231 -3.61 -15.48 -4.97
C LYS A 231 -4.79 -16.41 -5.23
N LYS A 232 -4.57 -17.73 -5.14
CA LYS A 232 -5.61 -18.75 -5.26
C LYS A 232 -6.67 -18.60 -4.17
N PHE A 233 -6.25 -18.49 -2.92
CA PHE A 233 -7.15 -18.27 -1.79
C PHE A 233 -8.03 -17.03 -1.99
N ILE A 234 -7.43 -15.90 -2.41
CA ILE A 234 -8.18 -14.67 -2.68
C ILE A 234 -9.23 -14.92 -3.77
N ALA A 235 -8.83 -15.51 -4.90
CA ALA A 235 -9.71 -15.78 -6.03
C ALA A 235 -10.90 -16.70 -5.67
N GLU A 236 -10.68 -17.69 -4.82
CA GLU A 236 -11.71 -18.64 -4.35
C GLU A 236 -12.71 -18.00 -3.37
N ASN A 237 -12.36 -16.82 -2.80
CA ASN A 237 -13.16 -16.14 -1.78
C ASN A 237 -13.71 -14.77 -2.23
N ILE A 238 -13.63 -14.45 -3.51
CA ILE A 238 -14.36 -13.31 -4.09
C ILE A 238 -15.87 -13.61 -4.03
N ASP A 239 -16.68 -12.61 -3.68
CA ASP A 239 -18.14 -12.71 -3.65
C ASP A 239 -18.70 -13.01 -5.05
N LYS A 240 -19.78 -13.80 -5.12
CA LYS A 240 -20.36 -14.28 -6.38
C LYS A 240 -21.50 -13.40 -6.88
#